data_d80e58bcf79768252e8b6bb883aa1639
#
_entry.id   d80e58bcf79768252e8b6bb883aa1639
#
_cell.length_a   1.000
_cell.length_b   1.000
_cell.length_c   1.000
_cell.angle_alpha   90.00
_cell.angle_beta   90.00
_cell.angle_gamma   90.00
#
_symmetry.space_group_name_H-M   'P 1'
#
loop_
_entity.id
_entity.type
_entity.pdbx_description
1 polymer ?
#
loop_
_entity_poly.entity_id
_entity_poly.type
_entity_poly.pdbx_seq_one_letter_code
_entity_poly.pdbx_strand_id
1 'polypeptide(L)'
;PGYRAKIAVLARDERIDPVGACVGMKGARVQAIVRELSNERIEFVVWSEDVETYIRHALSPANIVKFIEIPRTNRIVVIIDTENLAQAIGRNGQNVRLASTLVSRSLDVFGEKEWSEKSEEEKERVLTPKQREIIREVVERRPLEDMLEESSEISEEVEVSKEEGSVEE
;
A
#
# COMPACT_ATOMS: atom_id res chain seq x y z
N PRO A 1 11.14 -12.81 2.94
CA PRO A 1 11.78 -13.89 2.21
C PRO A 1 11.90 -15.16 3.04
N GLY A 2 11.76 -16.33 2.38
CA GLY A 2 11.93 -17.62 3.03
C GLY A 2 10.71 -18.16 3.77
N TYR A 3 9.58 -17.44 3.80
CA TYR A 3 8.38 -17.88 4.52
C TYR A 3 7.10 -17.79 3.68
N ARG A 4 6.79 -16.63 3.12
CA ARG A 4 5.59 -16.38 2.30
C ARG A 4 5.81 -15.23 1.32
N ALA A 5 5.31 -15.38 0.11
CA ALA A 5 5.26 -14.35 -0.92
C ALA A 5 3.82 -14.17 -1.45
N LYS A 6 3.45 -12.94 -1.78
CA LYS A 6 2.26 -12.61 -2.57
C LYS A 6 2.71 -12.09 -3.93
N ILE A 7 2.12 -12.59 -4.98
CA ILE A 7 2.46 -12.25 -6.37
C ILE A 7 1.20 -11.77 -7.07
N ALA A 8 1.21 -10.54 -7.57
CA ALA A 8 0.15 -10.01 -8.40
C ALA A 8 0.25 -10.60 -9.82
N VAL A 9 -0.86 -11.04 -10.36
CA VAL A 9 -0.97 -11.60 -11.70
C VAL A 9 -2.10 -10.94 -12.47
N LEU A 10 -1.85 -10.68 -13.75
CA LEU A 10 -2.81 -10.10 -14.67
C LEU A 10 -2.79 -10.89 -15.99
N ALA A 11 -3.95 -11.23 -16.53
CA ALA A 11 -4.07 -11.74 -17.88
C ALA A 11 -4.45 -10.58 -18.84
N ARG A 12 -3.78 -10.50 -19.99
CA ARG A 12 -4.12 -9.54 -21.05
C ARG A 12 -5.36 -9.96 -21.84
N ASP A 13 -5.65 -11.27 -21.85
CA ASP A 13 -6.84 -11.86 -22.47
C ASP A 13 -7.79 -12.29 -21.34
N GLU A 14 -8.98 -11.70 -21.30
CA GLU A 14 -10.02 -11.95 -20.28
C GLU A 14 -10.49 -13.42 -20.24
N ARG A 15 -10.24 -14.19 -21.28
CA ARG A 15 -10.55 -15.62 -21.33
C ARG A 15 -9.58 -16.49 -20.53
N ILE A 16 -8.47 -15.92 -20.10
CA ILE A 16 -7.43 -16.64 -19.36
C ILE A 16 -7.60 -16.36 -17.87
N ASP A 17 -7.74 -17.43 -17.08
CA ASP A 17 -7.58 -17.33 -15.61
C ASP A 17 -6.09 -17.15 -15.27
N PRO A 18 -5.67 -15.95 -14.80
CA PRO A 18 -4.27 -15.69 -14.54
C PRO A 18 -3.71 -16.50 -13.37
N VAL A 19 -4.53 -16.77 -12.36
CA VAL A 19 -4.13 -17.56 -11.19
C VAL A 19 -3.99 -19.02 -11.57
N GLY A 20 -4.98 -19.59 -12.24
CA GLY A 20 -4.94 -20.97 -12.72
C GLY A 20 -3.77 -21.23 -13.67
N ALA A 21 -3.45 -20.28 -14.55
CA ALA A 21 -2.30 -20.36 -15.46
C ALA A 21 -0.96 -20.42 -14.71
N CYS A 22 -0.82 -19.68 -13.61
CA CYS A 22 0.39 -19.68 -12.78
C CYS A 22 0.48 -20.91 -11.86
N VAL A 23 -0.63 -21.31 -11.25
CA VAL A 23 -0.69 -22.48 -10.37
C VAL A 23 -0.44 -23.78 -11.14
N GLY A 24 -1.04 -23.88 -12.32
CA GLY A 24 -0.98 -25.08 -13.17
C GLY A 24 -1.87 -26.21 -12.67
N MET A 25 -1.96 -27.26 -13.48
CA MET A 25 -2.83 -28.40 -13.16
C MET A 25 -2.39 -29.05 -11.85
N LYS A 26 -3.32 -29.13 -10.89
CA LYS A 26 -3.07 -29.67 -9.52
C LYS A 26 -1.88 -29.01 -8.80
N GLY A 27 -1.58 -27.75 -9.15
CA GLY A 27 -0.48 -27.00 -8.54
C GLY A 27 0.92 -27.36 -9.06
N ALA A 28 1.05 -28.07 -10.16
CA ALA A 28 2.33 -28.60 -10.64
C ALA A 28 3.36 -27.49 -10.91
N ARG A 29 2.94 -26.34 -11.45
CA ARG A 29 3.84 -25.22 -11.73
C ARG A 29 4.30 -24.52 -10.46
N VAL A 30 3.37 -24.14 -9.60
CA VAL A 30 3.70 -23.43 -8.35
C VAL A 30 4.53 -24.32 -7.41
N GLN A 31 4.26 -25.62 -7.34
CA GLN A 31 5.01 -26.54 -6.49
C GLN A 31 6.49 -26.69 -6.94
N ALA A 32 6.76 -26.59 -8.23
CA ALA A 32 8.16 -26.59 -8.72
C ALA A 32 8.90 -25.35 -8.17
N ILE A 33 8.29 -24.17 -8.25
CA ILE A 33 8.88 -22.92 -7.75
C ILE A 33 9.00 -22.94 -6.22
N VAL A 34 7.98 -23.42 -5.50
CA VAL A 34 8.01 -23.54 -4.03
C VAL A 34 9.20 -24.39 -3.57
N ARG A 35 9.54 -25.49 -4.28
CA ARG A 35 10.71 -26.32 -3.95
C ARG A 35 12.02 -25.57 -4.16
N GLU A 36 12.15 -24.81 -5.24
CA GLU A 36 13.33 -23.97 -5.51
C GLU A 36 13.53 -22.89 -4.45
N LEU A 37 12.43 -22.37 -3.90
CA LEU A 37 12.43 -21.33 -2.86
C LEU A 37 12.42 -21.90 -1.44
N SER A 38 12.97 -23.09 -1.22
CA SER A 38 13.09 -23.70 0.11
C SER A 38 11.74 -23.80 0.85
N ASN A 39 10.69 -24.17 0.12
CA ASN A 39 9.32 -24.29 0.60
C ASN A 39 8.65 -22.96 1.01
N GLU A 40 9.07 -21.82 0.46
CA GLU A 40 8.37 -20.56 0.63
C GLU A 40 6.95 -20.66 0.04
N ARG A 41 5.93 -20.29 0.85
CA ARG A 41 4.54 -20.32 0.39
C ARG A 41 4.29 -19.20 -0.60
N ILE A 42 3.84 -19.54 -1.80
CA ILE A 42 3.47 -18.57 -2.85
C ILE A 42 1.95 -18.45 -2.91
N GLU A 43 1.46 -17.23 -2.92
CA GLU A 43 0.07 -16.86 -3.09
C GLU A 43 -0.08 -15.91 -4.26
N PHE A 44 -0.91 -16.29 -5.24
CA PHE A 44 -1.22 -15.46 -6.39
C PHE A 44 -2.45 -14.61 -6.10
N VAL A 45 -2.37 -13.34 -6.45
CA VAL A 45 -3.41 -12.32 -6.26
C VAL A 45 -3.74 -11.74 -7.63
N VAL A 46 -5.02 -11.75 -8.02
CA VAL A 46 -5.44 -11.10 -9.26
C VAL A 46 -5.25 -9.59 -9.10
N TRP A 47 -4.46 -9.01 -9.99
CA TRP A 47 -4.28 -7.56 -10.03
C TRP A 47 -5.57 -6.85 -10.46
N SER A 48 -5.81 -5.67 -9.94
CA SER A 48 -6.91 -4.80 -10.36
C SER A 48 -6.44 -3.35 -10.35
N GLU A 49 -6.91 -2.57 -11.30
CA GLU A 49 -6.72 -1.11 -11.32
C GLU A 49 -7.52 -0.44 -10.19
N ASP A 50 -8.70 -0.98 -9.88
CA ASP A 50 -9.50 -0.55 -8.75
C ASP A 50 -8.85 -1.01 -7.43
N VAL A 51 -8.45 -0.03 -6.62
CA VAL A 51 -7.68 -0.26 -5.39
C VAL A 51 -8.46 -1.08 -4.36
N GLU A 52 -9.76 -0.83 -4.20
CA GLU A 52 -10.59 -1.58 -3.25
C GLU A 52 -10.71 -3.05 -3.65
N THR A 53 -10.97 -3.31 -4.93
CA THR A 53 -11.01 -4.66 -5.50
C THR A 53 -9.66 -5.36 -5.32
N TYR A 54 -8.56 -4.64 -5.57
CA TYR A 54 -7.23 -5.21 -5.42
C TYR A 54 -6.91 -5.56 -3.96
N ILE A 55 -7.30 -4.71 -3.00
CA ILE A 55 -7.18 -5.00 -1.57
C ILE A 55 -8.03 -6.22 -1.19
N ARG A 56 -9.26 -6.34 -1.71
CA ARG A 56 -10.11 -7.53 -1.51
C ARG A 56 -9.42 -8.81 -1.97
N HIS A 57 -8.83 -8.78 -3.16
CA HIS A 57 -8.07 -9.91 -3.68
C HIS A 57 -6.83 -10.21 -2.81
N ALA A 58 -6.10 -9.18 -2.38
CA ALA A 58 -4.89 -9.34 -1.59
C ALA A 58 -5.12 -9.87 -0.16
N LEU A 59 -6.29 -9.59 0.42
CA LEU A 59 -6.68 -10.05 1.76
C LEU A 59 -7.63 -11.26 1.75
N SER A 60 -7.99 -11.75 0.55
CA SER A 60 -8.84 -12.95 0.42
C SER A 60 -8.28 -14.12 1.28
N PRO A 61 -9.13 -14.93 1.91
CA PRO A 61 -10.59 -14.97 1.85
C PRO A 61 -11.29 -14.08 2.90
N ALA A 62 -10.63 -13.08 3.48
CA ALA A 62 -11.24 -12.21 4.46
C ALA A 62 -12.40 -11.38 3.87
N ASN A 63 -13.51 -11.33 4.59
CA ASN A 63 -14.65 -10.51 4.21
C ASN A 63 -14.45 -9.06 4.68
N ILE A 64 -14.30 -8.13 3.72
CA ILE A 64 -14.10 -6.71 4.00
C ILE A 64 -15.45 -6.02 3.99
N VAL A 65 -15.81 -5.43 5.14
CA VAL A 65 -17.07 -4.74 5.38
C VAL A 65 -17.01 -3.30 4.85
N LYS A 66 -15.88 -2.61 5.09
CA LYS A 66 -15.76 -1.19 4.75
C LYS A 66 -14.30 -0.79 4.48
N PHE A 67 -14.13 0.16 3.54
CA PHE A 67 -12.90 0.90 3.32
C PHE A 67 -13.08 2.36 3.74
N ILE A 68 -12.05 2.95 4.32
CA ILE A 68 -11.99 4.38 4.63
C ILE A 68 -10.63 4.89 4.17
N GLU A 69 -10.63 5.61 3.07
CA GLU A 69 -9.41 6.25 2.56
C GLU A 69 -9.11 7.51 3.40
N ILE A 70 -7.86 7.65 3.84
CA ILE A 70 -7.44 8.83 4.60
C ILE A 70 -6.89 9.86 3.63
N PRO A 71 -7.61 11.01 3.43
CA PRO A 71 -7.21 12.01 2.46
C PRO A 71 -5.78 12.51 2.67
N ARG A 72 -5.08 12.80 1.57
CA ARG A 72 -3.69 13.30 1.57
C ARG A 72 -2.68 12.35 2.23
N THR A 73 -2.99 11.06 2.25
CA THR A 73 -2.06 10.02 2.71
C THR A 73 -2.14 8.82 1.81
N ASN A 74 -1.15 7.93 1.93
CA ASN A 74 -1.17 6.62 1.27
C ASN A 74 -1.82 5.54 2.14
N ARG A 75 -2.70 5.93 3.11
CA ARG A 75 -3.31 5.03 4.09
C ARG A 75 -4.77 4.75 3.76
N ILE A 76 -5.14 3.49 3.97
CA ILE A 76 -6.52 3.02 3.87
C ILE A 76 -6.83 2.22 5.13
N VAL A 77 -7.90 2.60 5.84
CA VAL A 77 -8.45 1.81 6.92
C VAL A 77 -9.39 0.76 6.34
N VAL A 78 -9.15 -0.49 6.68
CA VAL A 78 -9.91 -1.65 6.19
C VAL A 78 -10.63 -2.29 7.37
N ILE A 79 -11.94 -2.24 7.35
CA ILE A 79 -12.79 -2.89 8.36
C ILE A 79 -13.14 -4.28 7.86
N ILE A 80 -12.80 -5.28 8.64
CA ILE A 80 -12.97 -6.70 8.31
C ILE A 80 -13.94 -7.33 9.31
N ASP A 81 -14.73 -8.27 8.82
CA ASP A 81 -15.53 -9.14 9.68
C ASP A 81 -14.65 -9.74 10.79
N THR A 82 -15.14 -9.67 12.01
CA THR A 82 -14.39 -10.08 13.21
C THR A 82 -13.88 -11.52 13.14
N GLU A 83 -14.63 -12.42 12.52
CA GLU A 83 -14.25 -13.82 12.36
C GLU A 83 -13.03 -14.01 11.45
N ASN A 84 -12.86 -13.14 10.48
CA ASN A 84 -11.79 -13.19 9.47
C ASN A 84 -10.57 -12.34 9.83
N LEU A 85 -10.66 -11.51 10.87
CA LEU A 85 -9.63 -10.54 11.24
C LEU A 85 -8.25 -11.19 11.47
N ALA A 86 -8.19 -12.24 12.26
CA ALA A 86 -6.95 -12.93 12.57
C ALA A 86 -6.26 -13.51 11.31
N GLN A 87 -7.05 -14.00 10.36
CA GLN A 87 -6.56 -14.52 9.09
C GLN A 87 -6.05 -13.41 8.18
N ALA A 88 -6.76 -12.28 8.12
CA ALA A 88 -6.36 -11.11 7.35
C ALA A 88 -5.04 -10.52 7.85
N ILE A 89 -4.86 -10.41 9.15
CA ILE A 89 -3.62 -9.94 9.78
C ILE A 89 -2.49 -10.96 9.55
N GLY A 90 -2.78 -12.23 9.78
CA GLY A 90 -1.81 -13.32 9.71
C GLY A 90 -0.82 -13.32 10.88
N ARG A 91 0.04 -14.34 10.93
CA ARG A 91 1.07 -14.47 11.97
C ARG A 91 2.00 -13.24 11.95
N ASN A 92 2.15 -12.57 13.09
CA ASN A 92 2.98 -11.36 13.25
C ASN A 92 2.66 -10.23 12.25
N GLY A 93 1.42 -10.12 11.77
CA GLY A 93 1.01 -9.12 10.80
C GLY A 93 1.57 -9.33 9.39
N GLN A 94 2.10 -10.52 9.11
CA GLN A 94 2.80 -10.78 7.84
C GLN A 94 1.88 -10.70 6.63
N ASN A 95 0.65 -11.19 6.75
CA ASN A 95 -0.29 -11.19 5.62
C ASN A 95 -0.71 -9.77 5.23
N VAL A 96 -1.09 -8.94 6.20
CA VAL A 96 -1.46 -7.53 5.92
C VAL A 96 -0.25 -6.72 5.43
N ARG A 97 0.96 -6.99 5.94
CA ARG A 97 2.18 -6.32 5.48
C ARG A 97 2.49 -6.66 4.01
N LEU A 98 2.38 -7.93 3.62
CA LEU A 98 2.55 -8.34 2.22
C LEU A 98 1.48 -7.73 1.32
N ALA A 99 0.21 -7.71 1.77
CA ALA A 99 -0.88 -7.06 1.04
C ALA A 99 -0.63 -5.56 0.87
N SER A 100 -0.24 -4.84 1.93
CA SER A 100 0.13 -3.42 1.89
C SER A 100 1.22 -3.13 0.84
N THR A 101 2.29 -3.93 0.86
CA THR A 101 3.38 -3.80 -0.12
C THR A 101 2.89 -4.07 -1.54
N LEU A 102 2.08 -5.11 -1.73
CA LEU A 102 1.59 -5.51 -3.04
C LEU A 102 0.70 -4.44 -3.68
N VAL A 103 -0.22 -3.84 -2.89
CA VAL A 103 -1.14 -2.81 -3.37
C VAL A 103 -0.53 -1.40 -3.32
N SER A 104 0.70 -1.27 -2.85
CA SER A 104 1.40 0.02 -2.68
C SER A 104 0.60 1.03 -1.84
N ARG A 105 -0.13 0.53 -0.82
CA ARG A 105 -0.90 1.32 0.14
C ARG A 105 -0.61 0.86 1.56
N SER A 106 -0.61 1.77 2.51
CA SER A 106 -0.54 1.41 3.93
C SER A 106 -1.92 0.99 4.41
N LEU A 107 -2.06 -0.27 4.81
CA LEU A 107 -3.35 -0.83 5.26
C LEU A 107 -3.39 -0.90 6.78
N ASP A 108 -4.34 -0.18 7.38
CA ASP A 108 -4.68 -0.28 8.79
C ASP A 108 -5.94 -1.14 8.93
N VAL A 109 -5.80 -2.33 9.51
CA VAL A 109 -6.87 -3.33 9.55
C VAL A 109 -7.49 -3.39 10.94
N PHE A 110 -8.81 -3.31 11.01
CA PHE A 110 -9.61 -3.42 12.23
C PHE A 110 -10.74 -4.41 12.06
N GLY A 111 -11.11 -5.11 13.14
CA GLY A 111 -12.34 -5.89 13.18
C GLY A 111 -13.58 -5.00 13.30
N GLU A 112 -14.70 -5.43 12.71
CA GLU A 112 -15.96 -4.67 12.74
C GLU A 112 -16.42 -4.36 14.17
N LYS A 113 -16.35 -5.32 15.08
CA LYS A 113 -16.69 -5.11 16.50
C LYS A 113 -15.76 -4.10 17.16
N GLU A 114 -14.46 -4.31 17.01
CA GLU A 114 -13.43 -3.40 17.56
C GLU A 114 -13.64 -1.96 17.03
N TRP A 115 -13.93 -1.81 15.74
CA TRP A 115 -14.17 -0.51 15.15
C TRP A 115 -15.45 0.14 15.65
N SER A 116 -16.52 -0.63 15.85
CA SER A 116 -17.80 -0.11 16.37
C SER A 116 -17.71 0.33 17.83
N GLU A 117 -16.90 -0.34 18.64
CA GLU A 117 -16.68 -0.05 20.05
C GLU A 117 -15.76 1.16 20.30
N LYS A 118 -14.94 1.56 19.30
CA LYS A 118 -14.09 2.75 19.41
C LYS A 118 -14.93 4.02 19.58
N SER A 119 -14.50 4.89 20.48
CA SER A 119 -15.08 6.24 20.61
C SER A 119 -14.85 7.07 19.35
N GLU A 120 -15.66 8.10 19.14
CA GLU A 120 -15.47 8.99 17.97
C GLU A 120 -14.11 9.69 18.01
N GLU A 121 -13.59 10.03 19.19
CA GLU A 121 -12.23 10.59 19.35
C GLU A 121 -11.13 9.59 18.93
N GLU A 122 -11.29 8.30 19.24
CA GLU A 122 -10.35 7.27 18.84
C GLU A 122 -10.39 7.03 17.33
N LYS A 123 -11.57 7.00 16.71
CA LYS A 123 -11.74 6.91 15.27
C LYS A 123 -11.11 8.11 14.58
N GLU A 124 -11.37 9.32 15.08
CA GLU A 124 -10.78 10.54 14.54
C GLU A 124 -9.24 10.51 14.58
N ARG A 125 -8.64 10.04 15.68
CA ARG A 125 -7.18 9.85 15.77
C ARG A 125 -6.62 8.89 14.72
N VAL A 126 -7.34 7.81 14.41
CA VAL A 126 -6.95 6.86 13.36
C VAL A 126 -7.08 7.49 11.99
N LEU A 127 -8.16 8.24 11.76
CA LEU A 127 -8.49 8.84 10.46
C LEU A 127 -7.75 10.16 10.20
N THR A 128 -7.16 10.77 11.22
CA THR A 128 -6.40 12.01 11.07
C THR A 128 -5.01 11.69 10.50
N PRO A 129 -4.60 12.34 9.40
CA PRO A 129 -3.27 12.17 8.85
C PRO A 129 -2.19 12.64 9.83
N LYS A 130 -1.16 11.83 10.04
CA LYS A 130 0.00 12.28 10.80
C LYS A 130 0.82 13.24 9.92
N GLN A 131 1.28 14.34 10.49
CA GLN A 131 2.02 15.38 9.76
C GLN A 131 3.21 14.82 8.95
N ARG A 132 3.90 13.80 9.48
CA ARG A 132 5.01 13.13 8.78
C ARG A 132 4.56 12.35 7.53
N GLU A 133 3.33 11.83 7.53
CA GLU A 133 2.77 11.07 6.40
C GLU A 133 2.41 12.01 5.25
N ILE A 134 1.84 13.19 5.57
CA ILE A 134 1.53 14.23 4.58
C ILE A 134 2.80 14.72 3.89
N ILE A 135 3.86 15.00 4.68
CA ILE A 135 5.14 15.48 4.14
C ILE A 135 5.75 14.41 3.21
N ARG A 136 5.73 13.15 3.62
CA ARG A 136 6.29 12.06 2.81
C ARG A 136 5.59 11.93 1.47
N GLU A 137 4.26 12.00 1.44
CA GLU A 137 3.49 11.91 0.19
C GLU A 137 3.74 13.10 -0.74
N VAL A 138 3.86 14.31 -0.18
CA VAL A 138 4.19 15.50 -0.96
C VAL A 138 5.58 15.38 -1.60
N VAL A 139 6.56 14.85 -0.86
CA VAL A 139 7.92 14.66 -1.37
C VAL A 139 7.98 13.52 -2.41
N GLU A 140 7.26 12.42 -2.21
CA GLU A 140 7.27 11.27 -3.15
C GLU A 140 6.52 11.58 -4.46
N ARG A 141 5.58 12.54 -4.45
CA ARG A 141 4.81 12.93 -5.65
C ARG A 141 5.44 14.08 -6.45
N ARG A 142 6.39 14.81 -5.89
CA ARG A 142 7.11 15.86 -6.64
C ARG A 142 8.16 15.22 -7.55
N PRO A 143 8.11 15.43 -8.87
CA PRO A 143 9.21 15.10 -9.75
C PRO A 143 10.49 15.79 -9.27
N LEU A 144 11.62 15.12 -9.37
CA LEU A 144 12.92 15.71 -9.02
C LEU A 144 13.22 16.99 -9.81
N GLU A 145 12.63 17.13 -10.99
CA GLU A 145 12.74 18.29 -11.87
C GLU A 145 12.14 19.55 -11.24
N ASP A 146 10.94 19.46 -10.63
CA ASP A 146 10.29 20.59 -9.96
C ASP A 146 11.07 21.06 -8.71
N MET A 147 11.76 20.15 -8.02
CA MET A 147 12.62 20.50 -6.87
C MET A 147 13.92 21.18 -7.28
N LEU A 148 14.42 20.94 -8.49
CA LEU A 148 15.61 21.57 -9.02
C LEU A 148 15.32 22.98 -9.56
N GLU A 149 14.15 23.21 -10.16
CA GLU A 149 13.71 24.52 -10.59
C GLU A 149 13.49 25.49 -9.41
N GLU A 150 12.79 25.03 -8.34
CA GLU A 150 12.58 25.83 -7.12
C GLU A 150 13.91 26.18 -6.41
N SER A 151 14.90 25.29 -6.44
CA SER A 151 16.22 25.53 -5.85
C SER A 151 17.08 26.52 -6.68
N SER A 152 16.87 26.58 -7.99
CA SER A 152 17.54 27.53 -8.87
C SER A 152 16.95 28.94 -8.74
N GLU A 153 15.63 29.08 -8.65
CA GLU A 153 14.95 30.36 -8.43
C GLU A 153 15.33 30.99 -7.07
N ILE A 154 15.38 30.16 -5.99
CA ILE A 154 15.83 30.64 -4.67
C ILE A 154 17.31 31.12 -4.70
N SER A 155 18.13 30.43 -5.51
CA SER A 155 19.56 30.82 -5.66
C SER A 155 19.72 32.13 -6.39
N GLU A 156 18.93 32.40 -7.43
CA GLU A 156 18.94 33.66 -8.19
C GLU A 156 18.39 34.82 -7.35
N GLU A 157 17.31 34.64 -6.57
CA GLU A 157 16.80 35.68 -5.66
C GLU A 157 17.81 36.08 -4.57
N VAL A 158 18.60 35.11 -4.08
CA VAL A 158 19.64 35.36 -3.07
C VAL A 158 20.85 36.06 -3.67
N GLU A 159 21.21 35.85 -4.94
CA GLU A 159 22.29 36.55 -5.61
C GLU A 159 21.90 38.01 -5.96
N VAL A 160 20.69 38.22 -6.47
CA VAL A 160 20.18 39.56 -6.79
C VAL A 160 20.08 40.45 -5.54
N SER A 161 19.66 39.89 -4.40
CA SER A 161 19.59 40.62 -3.12
C SER A 161 20.95 40.96 -2.51
N LYS A 162 22.04 40.30 -2.94
CA LYS A 162 23.40 40.60 -2.52
C LYS A 162 24.07 41.70 -3.39
N GLU A 163 23.69 41.81 -4.65
CA GLU A 163 24.21 42.87 -5.53
C GLU A 163 23.57 44.22 -5.27
N GLU A 164 22.28 44.27 -4.89
CA GLU A 164 21.62 45.55 -4.52
C GLU A 164 22.07 46.11 -3.17
N GLY A 165 22.62 45.28 -2.27
CA GLY A 165 23.14 45.72 -0.96
C GLY A 165 24.56 46.28 -0.94
N SER A 166 25.26 46.35 -2.08
CA SER A 166 26.67 46.78 -2.15
C SER A 166 26.91 48.15 -2.81
N VAL A 167 25.87 48.96 -3.01
CA VAL A 167 25.98 50.29 -3.69
C VAL A 167 25.59 51.46 -2.76
N GLU A 168 25.63 51.28 -1.45
CA GLU A 168 25.57 52.44 -0.51
C GLU A 168 26.71 52.36 0.52
N GLU A 169 27.89 52.85 0.10
CA GLU A 169 28.90 53.51 0.96
C GLU A 169 29.74 54.48 0.11
#